data_604f7df39e8dd0fbc3a52dd93264080b
#
_entry.id   604f7df39e8dd0fbc3a52dd93264080b
#
_cell.length_a   1.000
_cell.length_b   1.000
_cell.length_c   1.000
_cell.angle_alpha   90.00
_cell.angle_beta   90.00
_cell.angle_gamma   90.00
#
_symmetry.space_group_name_H-M   'P 1'
#
loop_
_entity.id
_entity.type
_entity.pdbx_description
1 polymer ?
#
loop_
_entity_poly.entity_id
_entity_poly.type
_entity_poly.pdbx_seq_one_letter_code
_entity_poly.pdbx_strand_id
1 'polypeptide(L)'
;MNYIIHVIYISYIIYRSFSQPSKYIYYLGITGRASKEYEGSIISAIALLSSGLDSVTSLAIAQEETDIRLALIFDYGQKAAAREIEYSQKVAEKYGIEHRVIPLTWLKDITTTSLVSKEMTVPHISMQDIADESDPAITQDSAKKVWVPNRNGVMINIAASFAESLGCKYVIVGFNSEEAVTFPDNSTAYLDSLDKCLGYSTLNGVKVMAPVAGLDKQGIIRKALETKAPLEWSWSCYHGGEIPCGVCESCTRRKRAFMQAGIKDPLLERLGIDL
;
A
#
# COMPACT_ATOMS: atom_id res chain seq x y z
N MET A 1 26.73 36.80 35.80
CA MET A 1 26.32 36.27 34.48
C MET A 1 25.41 35.05 34.78
N ASN A 2 24.10 35.33 34.95
CA ASN A 2 23.13 34.31 35.37
C ASN A 2 22.43 33.80 34.12
N TYR A 3 22.60 32.51 33.82
CA TYR A 3 21.81 31.80 32.80
C TYR A 3 20.49 31.37 33.42
N ILE A 4 19.39 31.94 32.97
CA ILE A 4 18.03 31.51 33.31
C ILE A 4 17.70 30.30 32.40
N ILE A 5 17.61 29.11 32.97
CA ILE A 5 17.09 27.91 32.29
C ILE A 5 15.58 28.00 32.33
N HIS A 6 14.97 28.24 31.17
CA HIS A 6 13.52 28.11 31.02
C HIS A 6 13.19 26.62 30.93
N VAL A 7 12.68 26.05 32.01
CA VAL A 7 12.07 24.72 32.00
C VAL A 7 10.65 24.89 31.48
N ILE A 8 10.39 24.45 30.25
CA ILE A 8 9.04 24.42 29.70
C ILE A 8 8.35 23.16 30.28
N TYR A 9 7.43 23.35 31.21
CA TYR A 9 6.51 22.32 31.67
C TYR A 9 5.51 22.01 30.56
N ILE A 10 5.63 20.86 29.92
CA ILE A 10 4.61 20.35 28.99
C ILE A 10 3.57 19.63 29.82
N SER A 11 2.40 20.23 29.95
CA SER A 11 1.25 19.61 30.61
C SER A 11 0.65 18.56 29.67
N TYR A 12 0.79 17.28 29.99
CA TYR A 12 0.09 16.19 29.30
C TYR A 12 -1.34 16.09 29.83
N ILE A 13 -2.32 16.25 28.96
CA ILE A 13 -3.72 15.97 29.29
C ILE A 13 -4.01 14.52 28.93
N ILE A 14 -4.24 13.68 29.93
CA ILE A 14 -4.68 12.31 29.75
C ILE A 14 -6.20 12.30 29.63
N TYR A 15 -6.69 11.95 28.45
CA TYR A 15 -8.13 11.72 28.26
C TYR A 15 -8.42 10.23 28.50
N ARG A 16 -9.11 9.91 29.59
CA ARG A 16 -9.65 8.59 29.86
C ARG A 16 -11.10 8.54 29.37
N SER A 17 -11.36 7.78 28.33
CA SER A 17 -12.73 7.41 27.95
C SER A 17 -13.22 6.25 28.79
N PHE A 18 -14.33 6.45 29.52
CA PHE A 18 -14.85 5.55 30.54
C PHE A 18 -15.91 4.56 30.03
N SER A 19 -15.82 4.01 28.83
CA SER A 19 -16.89 3.10 28.36
C SER A 19 -16.46 1.81 27.65
N GLN A 20 -15.16 1.50 27.59
CA GLN A 20 -14.68 0.16 27.21
C GLN A 20 -13.26 -0.03 27.76
N PRO A 21 -12.80 -1.25 28.11
CA PRO A 21 -11.41 -1.49 28.44
C PRO A 21 -10.59 -1.46 27.15
N SER A 22 -10.30 -0.26 26.64
CA SER A 22 -9.38 -0.11 25.52
C SER A 22 -7.96 -0.29 26.03
N LYS A 23 -7.23 -1.22 25.46
CA LYS A 23 -5.79 -1.44 25.70
C LYS A 23 -4.91 -0.30 25.18
N TYR A 24 -5.47 0.85 24.82
CA TYR A 24 -4.78 1.96 24.18
C TYR A 24 -4.77 3.21 25.04
N ILE A 25 -3.59 3.79 25.19
CA ILE A 25 -3.40 5.13 25.75
C ILE A 25 -3.09 6.08 24.59
N TYR A 26 -3.84 7.17 24.46
CA TYR A 26 -3.63 8.17 23.41
C TYR A 26 -2.85 9.36 23.95
N TYR A 27 -1.76 9.73 23.27
CA TYR A 27 -1.01 10.95 23.54
C TYR A 27 -1.16 11.93 22.38
N LEU A 28 -1.41 13.19 22.70
CA LEU A 28 -1.34 14.27 21.73
C LEU A 28 0.11 14.78 21.66
N GLY A 29 0.80 14.49 20.57
CA GLY A 29 2.13 15.03 20.30
C GLY A 29 2.08 16.52 19.93
N ILE A 30 3.26 17.16 19.85
CA ILE A 30 3.44 18.59 19.49
C ILE A 30 2.79 18.94 18.14
N THR A 31 2.51 17.96 17.29
CA THR A 31 1.85 18.10 15.98
C THR A 31 0.33 17.99 16.04
N GLY A 32 -0.28 17.84 17.23
CA GLY A 32 -1.74 17.66 17.39
C GLY A 32 -2.26 16.29 16.98
N ARG A 33 -1.40 15.32 16.64
CA ARG A 33 -1.78 13.92 16.34
C ARG A 33 -1.85 13.10 17.62
N ALA A 34 -2.94 12.32 17.77
CA ALA A 34 -3.00 11.28 18.80
C ALA A 34 -2.19 10.06 18.34
N SER A 35 -1.21 9.63 19.14
CA SER A 35 -0.49 8.38 18.94
C SER A 35 -1.07 7.28 19.82
N LYS A 36 -1.16 6.06 19.27
CA LYS A 36 -1.64 4.87 20.00
C LYS A 36 -0.43 4.15 20.61
N GLU A 37 -0.43 3.96 21.92
CA GLU A 37 0.53 3.07 22.59
C GLU A 37 -0.12 1.71 22.90
N TYR A 38 0.58 0.64 22.53
CA TYR A 38 0.29 -0.71 22.97
C TYR A 38 1.26 -1.04 24.11
N GLU A 39 0.76 -1.33 25.32
CA GLU A 39 1.51 -1.63 26.55
C GLU A 39 3.05 -1.55 26.43
N GLY A 40 3.60 -0.32 26.34
CA GLY A 40 5.04 -0.08 26.43
C GLY A 40 5.77 0.46 25.20
N SER A 41 5.21 0.43 23.99
CA SER A 41 5.83 1.09 22.82
C SER A 41 4.83 1.43 21.72
N ILE A 42 4.95 2.62 21.14
CA ILE A 42 4.18 3.01 19.95
C ILE A 42 4.68 2.18 18.78
N ILE A 43 3.82 1.32 18.22
CA ILE A 43 4.12 0.61 16.98
C ILE A 43 3.98 1.62 15.84
N SER A 44 5.10 1.96 15.20
CA SER A 44 5.10 2.91 14.08
C SER A 44 5.58 2.26 12.78
N ALA A 45 5.04 2.76 11.67
CA ALA A 45 5.28 2.19 10.35
C ALA A 45 5.41 3.25 9.26
N ILE A 46 5.99 2.84 8.13
CA ILE A 46 5.93 3.52 6.84
C ILE A 46 5.10 2.66 5.91
N ALA A 47 4.23 3.25 5.09
CA ALA A 47 3.45 2.52 4.11
C ALA A 47 3.94 2.75 2.68
N LEU A 48 4.03 1.68 1.88
CA LEU A 48 4.11 1.79 0.43
C LEU A 48 2.70 1.92 -0.12
N LEU A 49 2.41 3.03 -0.78
CA LEU A 49 1.08 3.36 -1.25
C LEU A 49 1.08 3.58 -2.77
N SER A 50 0.42 2.69 -3.49
CA SER A 50 0.29 2.74 -4.96
C SER A 50 -1.13 3.07 -5.43
N SER A 51 -2.02 3.44 -4.51
CA SER A 51 -3.46 3.54 -4.73
C SER A 51 -4.18 2.26 -5.20
N GLY A 52 -3.48 1.16 -5.44
CA GLY A 52 -4.12 -0.14 -5.73
C GLY A 52 -5.01 -0.62 -4.57
N LEU A 53 -6.02 -1.45 -4.87
CA LEU A 53 -6.94 -2.02 -3.86
C LEU A 53 -6.20 -2.57 -2.64
N ASP A 54 -5.14 -3.33 -2.89
CA ASP A 54 -4.40 -4.04 -1.86
C ASP A 54 -3.62 -3.09 -0.96
N SER A 55 -2.94 -2.09 -1.54
CA SER A 55 -2.16 -1.11 -0.77
C SER A 55 -3.06 -0.18 0.04
N VAL A 56 -4.21 0.22 -0.50
CA VAL A 56 -5.21 1.05 0.21
C VAL A 56 -5.84 0.26 1.36
N THR A 57 -6.17 -1.01 1.14
CA THR A 57 -6.73 -1.87 2.18
C THR A 57 -5.70 -2.20 3.26
N SER A 58 -4.45 -2.50 2.86
CA SER A 58 -3.35 -2.74 3.81
C SER A 58 -3.10 -1.52 4.70
N LEU A 59 -3.11 -0.32 4.13
CA LEU A 59 -2.99 0.93 4.86
C LEU A 59 -4.14 1.08 5.88
N ALA A 60 -5.39 0.83 5.45
CA ALA A 60 -6.57 0.94 6.30
C ALA A 60 -6.53 -0.03 7.50
N ILE A 61 -6.14 -1.29 7.25
CA ILE A 61 -5.98 -2.29 8.32
C ILE A 61 -4.87 -1.85 9.29
N ALA A 62 -3.70 -1.50 8.76
CA ALA A 62 -2.55 -1.14 9.58
C ALA A 62 -2.80 0.13 10.41
N GLN A 63 -3.58 1.08 9.90
CA GLN A 63 -3.95 2.31 10.60
C GLN A 63 -4.74 2.05 11.90
N GLU A 64 -5.40 0.89 12.03
CA GLU A 64 -6.11 0.53 13.26
C GLU A 64 -5.17 0.21 14.41
N GLU A 65 -3.97 -0.32 14.12
CA GLU A 65 -3.03 -0.86 15.12
C GLU A 65 -1.67 -0.14 15.17
N THR A 66 -1.34 0.68 14.15
CA THR A 66 -0.04 1.32 14.03
C THR A 66 -0.16 2.83 13.81
N ASP A 67 0.87 3.58 14.23
CA ASP A 67 1.05 4.98 13.87
C ASP A 67 1.83 5.05 12.55
N ILE A 68 1.12 5.33 11.45
CA ILE A 68 1.75 5.44 10.13
C ILE A 68 2.32 6.84 9.96
N ARG A 69 3.65 6.93 10.02
CA ARG A 69 4.40 8.20 9.99
C ARG A 69 4.50 8.80 8.60
N LEU A 70 4.61 7.95 7.57
CA LEU A 70 4.85 8.38 6.21
C LEU A 70 4.30 7.37 5.21
N ALA A 71 3.65 7.84 4.15
CA ALA A 71 3.32 7.05 2.97
C ALA A 71 4.31 7.37 1.85
N LEU A 72 4.96 6.34 1.28
CA LEU A 72 5.83 6.47 0.12
C LEU A 72 5.09 6.07 -1.14
N ILE A 73 5.12 6.94 -2.13
CA ILE A 73 4.52 6.77 -3.45
C ILE A 73 5.67 6.75 -4.46
N PHE A 74 5.75 5.71 -5.28
CA PHE A 74 6.87 5.53 -6.20
C PHE A 74 6.50 5.86 -7.64
N ASP A 75 7.29 6.71 -8.27
CA ASP A 75 7.25 6.99 -9.72
C ASP A 75 8.48 6.33 -10.37
N TYR A 76 8.24 5.18 -11.04
CA TYR A 76 9.26 4.47 -11.81
C TYR A 76 9.04 4.60 -13.33
N GLY A 77 8.24 5.59 -13.77
CA GLY A 77 7.91 5.85 -15.16
C GLY A 77 6.78 4.97 -15.69
N GLN A 78 5.96 4.37 -14.81
CA GLN A 78 4.78 3.60 -15.21
C GLN A 78 3.73 4.49 -15.89
N LYS A 79 3.00 3.94 -16.85
CA LYS A 79 1.96 4.65 -17.61
C LYS A 79 0.90 5.29 -16.71
N ALA A 80 0.58 4.63 -15.60
CA ALA A 80 -0.41 5.08 -14.63
C ALA A 80 0.14 6.03 -13.55
N ALA A 81 1.44 6.42 -13.59
CA ALA A 81 2.11 7.18 -12.54
C ALA A 81 1.30 8.39 -12.06
N ALA A 82 0.80 9.22 -12.98
CA ALA A 82 0.05 10.42 -12.63
C ALA A 82 -1.21 10.10 -11.79
N ARG A 83 -1.96 9.07 -12.16
CA ARG A 83 -3.17 8.64 -11.45
C ARG A 83 -2.85 7.93 -10.13
N GLU A 84 -1.85 7.07 -10.13
CA GLU A 84 -1.40 6.40 -8.91
C GLU A 84 -0.93 7.41 -7.86
N ILE A 85 -0.17 8.43 -8.28
CA ILE A 85 0.29 9.50 -7.39
C ILE A 85 -0.90 10.31 -6.87
N GLU A 86 -1.75 10.84 -7.76
CA GLU A 86 -2.91 11.65 -7.39
C GLU A 86 -3.81 10.92 -6.37
N TYR A 87 -4.14 9.66 -6.64
CA TYR A 87 -5.06 8.89 -5.80
C TYR A 87 -4.41 8.45 -4.49
N SER A 88 -3.13 8.09 -4.52
CA SER A 88 -2.37 7.82 -3.29
C SER A 88 -2.30 9.05 -2.38
N GLN A 89 -2.14 10.25 -2.94
CA GLN A 89 -2.18 11.49 -2.17
C GLN A 89 -3.56 11.69 -1.54
N LYS A 90 -4.66 11.45 -2.26
CA LYS A 90 -6.02 11.53 -1.71
C LYS A 90 -6.25 10.54 -0.56
N VAL A 91 -5.75 9.31 -0.70
CA VAL A 91 -5.80 8.31 0.38
C VAL A 91 -5.01 8.77 1.60
N ALA A 92 -3.77 9.24 1.40
CA ALA A 92 -2.93 9.73 2.49
C ALA A 92 -3.54 10.95 3.19
N GLU A 93 -4.06 11.92 2.43
CA GLU A 93 -4.79 13.09 2.95
C GLU A 93 -5.98 12.70 3.83
N LYS A 94 -6.78 11.70 3.38
CA LYS A 94 -7.96 11.23 4.12
C LYS A 94 -7.61 10.66 5.50
N TYR A 95 -6.45 10.01 5.62
CA TYR A 95 -5.93 9.52 6.89
C TYR A 95 -5.05 10.54 7.64
N GLY A 96 -4.81 11.72 7.06
CA GLY A 96 -3.92 12.73 7.61
C GLY A 96 -2.47 12.25 7.71
N ILE A 97 -2.02 11.36 6.81
CA ILE A 97 -0.67 10.80 6.77
C ILE A 97 0.21 11.70 5.87
N GLU A 98 1.41 12.05 6.36
CA GLU A 98 2.42 12.67 5.50
C GLU A 98 2.75 11.71 4.34
N HIS A 99 2.90 12.25 3.14
CA HIS A 99 3.25 11.44 1.98
C HIS A 99 4.41 12.04 1.21
N ARG A 100 5.15 11.18 0.50
CA ARG A 100 6.28 11.59 -0.32
C ARG A 100 6.34 10.79 -1.61
N VAL A 101 6.46 11.48 -2.73
CA VAL A 101 6.69 10.85 -4.03
C VAL A 101 8.20 10.63 -4.20
N ILE A 102 8.59 9.39 -4.49
CA ILE A 102 9.99 8.98 -4.70
C ILE A 102 10.18 8.64 -6.18
N PRO A 103 10.94 9.45 -6.93
CA PRO A 103 11.23 9.16 -8.32
C PRO A 103 12.28 8.04 -8.44
N LEU A 104 11.97 7.01 -9.22
CA LEU A 104 12.84 5.89 -9.57
C LEU A 104 13.01 5.80 -11.09
N THR A 105 13.26 6.93 -11.73
CA THR A 105 13.27 7.06 -13.21
C THR A 105 14.23 6.11 -13.90
N TRP A 106 15.33 5.73 -13.24
CA TRP A 106 16.29 4.76 -13.74
C TRP A 106 15.70 3.34 -13.96
N LEU A 107 14.64 2.96 -13.22
CA LEU A 107 13.93 1.69 -13.46
C LEU A 107 13.29 1.65 -14.84
N LYS A 108 12.82 2.81 -15.33
CA LYS A 108 12.31 2.95 -16.70
C LYS A 108 13.38 2.64 -17.74
N ASP A 109 14.61 3.03 -17.48
CA ASP A 109 15.71 2.90 -18.45
C ASP A 109 16.20 1.46 -18.58
N ILE A 110 15.96 0.62 -17.58
CA ILE A 110 16.38 -0.78 -17.54
C ILE A 110 15.22 -1.78 -17.77
N THR A 111 14.02 -1.31 -18.06
CA THR A 111 12.86 -2.18 -18.27
C THR A 111 12.15 -1.88 -19.58
N THR A 112 11.69 -2.94 -20.24
CA THR A 112 10.91 -2.87 -21.49
C THR A 112 9.48 -3.37 -21.32
N THR A 113 8.99 -3.45 -20.06
CA THR A 113 7.67 -4.01 -19.77
C THR A 113 6.54 -3.12 -20.26
N SER A 114 5.36 -3.74 -20.47
CA SER A 114 4.15 -3.04 -20.92
C SER A 114 3.67 -1.96 -19.94
N LEU A 115 4.08 -2.00 -18.68
CA LEU A 115 3.74 -0.97 -17.69
C LEU A 115 4.46 0.35 -17.95
N VAL A 116 5.65 0.31 -18.56
CA VAL A 116 6.55 1.45 -18.72
C VAL A 116 6.71 1.83 -20.20
N SER A 117 6.96 0.85 -21.07
CA SER A 117 7.20 1.09 -22.50
C SER A 117 5.94 1.60 -23.21
N LYS A 118 6.06 2.71 -23.93
CA LYS A 118 4.97 3.25 -24.76
C LYS A 118 4.66 2.37 -25.97
N GLU A 119 5.62 1.59 -26.42
CA GLU A 119 5.54 0.74 -27.61
C GLU A 119 4.85 -0.60 -27.33
N MET A 120 4.88 -1.04 -26.07
CA MET A 120 4.24 -2.29 -25.67
C MET A 120 2.78 -2.07 -25.21
N THR A 121 1.90 -2.89 -25.76
CA THR A 121 0.50 -2.94 -25.31
C THR A 121 0.38 -3.62 -23.96
N VAL A 122 -0.43 -3.03 -23.09
CA VAL A 122 -0.80 -3.63 -21.80
C VAL A 122 -1.62 -4.90 -22.06
N PRO A 123 -1.39 -6.02 -21.34
CA PRO A 123 -2.18 -7.23 -21.49
C PRO A 123 -3.67 -6.98 -21.25
N HIS A 124 -4.50 -7.48 -22.18
CA HIS A 124 -5.94 -7.55 -22.03
C HIS A 124 -6.30 -9.01 -21.73
N ILE A 125 -7.10 -9.24 -20.72
CA ILE A 125 -7.56 -10.58 -20.33
C ILE A 125 -9.08 -10.52 -20.20
N SER A 126 -9.77 -11.51 -20.76
CA SER A 126 -11.22 -11.61 -20.62
C SER A 126 -11.62 -12.13 -19.23
N MET A 127 -12.88 -11.93 -18.84
CA MET A 127 -13.42 -12.48 -17.60
C MET A 127 -13.41 -14.02 -17.60
N GLN A 128 -13.50 -14.64 -18.77
CA GLN A 128 -13.45 -16.10 -18.92
C GLN A 128 -12.03 -16.63 -18.70
N ASP A 129 -11.02 -15.95 -19.26
CA ASP A 129 -9.61 -16.36 -19.08
C ASP A 129 -9.15 -16.21 -17.63
N ILE A 130 -9.68 -15.23 -16.89
CA ILE A 130 -9.41 -15.11 -15.44
C ILE A 130 -10.17 -16.17 -14.62
N ALA A 131 -11.34 -16.59 -15.06
CA ALA A 131 -12.09 -17.65 -14.38
C ALA A 131 -11.44 -19.03 -14.58
N ASP A 132 -10.75 -19.20 -15.69
CA ASP A 132 -10.03 -20.41 -16.05
C ASP A 132 -8.55 -20.32 -15.64
N GLU A 133 -8.30 -20.01 -14.36
CA GLU A 133 -6.94 -19.96 -13.76
C GLU A 133 -6.19 -21.30 -13.85
N SER A 134 -6.78 -22.30 -14.53
CA SER A 134 -6.24 -23.64 -14.74
C SER A 134 -5.09 -23.67 -15.77
N ASP A 135 -4.87 -22.62 -16.59
CA ASP A 135 -3.72 -22.57 -17.47
C ASP A 135 -2.60 -21.67 -16.92
N PRO A 136 -1.61 -22.27 -16.24
CA PRO A 136 -0.46 -21.52 -15.72
C PRO A 136 0.34 -20.76 -16.78
N ALA A 137 0.25 -21.16 -18.07
CA ALA A 137 1.00 -20.54 -19.14
C ALA A 137 0.48 -19.13 -19.46
N ILE A 138 -0.83 -18.91 -19.43
CA ILE A 138 -1.45 -17.60 -19.71
C ILE A 138 -1.06 -16.60 -18.61
N THR A 139 -1.14 -17.02 -17.35
CA THR A 139 -0.80 -16.16 -16.20
C THR A 139 0.68 -15.85 -16.14
N GLN A 140 1.57 -16.81 -16.44
CA GLN A 140 3.02 -16.59 -16.47
C GLN A 140 3.45 -15.67 -17.61
N ASP A 141 2.86 -15.80 -18.81
CA ASP A 141 3.21 -14.93 -19.95
C ASP A 141 2.74 -13.48 -19.69
N SER A 142 1.56 -13.31 -19.12
CA SER A 142 1.05 -11.98 -18.71
C SER A 142 1.95 -11.37 -17.63
N ALA A 143 2.36 -12.15 -16.63
CA ALA A 143 3.24 -11.69 -15.57
C ALA A 143 4.60 -11.19 -16.08
N LYS A 144 5.21 -11.92 -17.04
CA LYS A 144 6.48 -11.48 -17.67
C LYS A 144 6.35 -10.12 -18.36
N LYS A 145 5.20 -9.83 -18.97
CA LYS A 145 4.93 -8.57 -19.67
C LYS A 145 4.81 -7.36 -18.73
N VAL A 146 4.50 -7.58 -17.47
CA VAL A 146 4.36 -6.53 -16.43
C VAL A 146 5.47 -6.55 -15.38
N TRP A 147 6.42 -7.47 -15.48
CA TRP A 147 7.51 -7.61 -14.53
C TRP A 147 8.55 -6.50 -14.69
N VAL A 148 8.68 -5.65 -13.69
CA VAL A 148 9.77 -4.66 -13.58
C VAL A 148 10.87 -5.27 -12.70
N PRO A 149 12.13 -5.35 -13.19
CA PRO A 149 13.21 -6.05 -12.49
C PRO A 149 13.40 -5.58 -11.05
N ASN A 150 13.26 -6.50 -10.08
CA ASN A 150 13.47 -6.29 -8.64
C ASN A 150 12.75 -5.06 -8.06
N ARG A 151 11.62 -4.64 -8.65
CA ARG A 151 10.90 -3.42 -8.25
C ARG A 151 10.51 -3.44 -6.78
N ASN A 152 9.89 -4.52 -6.32
CA ASN A 152 9.42 -4.65 -4.93
C ASN A 152 10.60 -4.62 -3.94
N GLY A 153 11.70 -5.30 -4.27
CA GLY A 153 12.92 -5.28 -3.46
C GLY A 153 13.51 -3.88 -3.31
N VAL A 154 13.61 -3.13 -4.43
CA VAL A 154 14.10 -1.75 -4.43
C VAL A 154 13.21 -0.85 -3.58
N MET A 155 11.90 -0.89 -3.79
CA MET A 155 10.94 -0.05 -3.07
C MET A 155 10.95 -0.32 -1.56
N ILE A 156 11.00 -1.60 -1.17
CA ILE A 156 11.03 -2.00 0.25
C ILE A 156 12.33 -1.56 0.91
N ASN A 157 13.49 -1.71 0.26
CA ASN A 157 14.76 -1.28 0.84
C ASN A 157 14.84 0.26 0.99
N ILE A 158 14.29 1.02 0.04
CA ILE A 158 14.15 2.48 0.20
C ILE A 158 13.25 2.80 1.40
N ALA A 159 12.08 2.16 1.49
CA ALA A 159 11.17 2.37 2.61
C ALA A 159 11.77 1.97 3.96
N ALA A 160 12.58 0.91 4.00
CA ALA A 160 13.29 0.49 5.21
C ALA A 160 14.30 1.55 5.67
N SER A 161 14.97 2.24 4.75
CA SER A 161 15.87 3.35 5.08
C SER A 161 15.11 4.54 5.69
N PHE A 162 13.92 4.88 5.17
CA PHE A 162 13.05 5.88 5.78
C PHE A 162 12.52 5.41 7.14
N ALA A 163 12.12 4.14 7.25
CA ALA A 163 11.62 3.57 8.48
C ALA A 163 12.67 3.65 9.58
N GLU A 164 13.90 3.23 9.31
CA GLU A 164 15.02 3.34 10.25
C GLU A 164 15.27 4.80 10.65
N SER A 165 15.35 5.70 9.68
CA SER A 165 15.61 7.13 9.92
C SER A 165 14.54 7.80 10.79
N LEU A 166 13.28 7.36 10.68
CA LEU A 166 12.14 7.88 11.46
C LEU A 166 11.86 7.06 12.73
N GLY A 167 12.69 6.06 13.04
CA GLY A 167 12.49 5.18 14.18
C GLY A 167 11.28 4.26 14.07
N CYS A 168 10.77 4.04 12.83
CA CYS A 168 9.66 3.14 12.58
C CYS A 168 10.13 1.68 12.56
N LYS A 169 9.27 0.77 13.04
CA LYS A 169 9.58 -0.66 13.10
C LYS A 169 9.15 -1.42 11.86
N TYR A 170 8.14 -0.92 11.13
CA TYR A 170 7.53 -1.67 10.03
C TYR A 170 7.49 -0.87 8.73
N VAL A 171 7.59 -1.63 7.62
CA VAL A 171 7.23 -1.20 6.26
C VAL A 171 5.98 -1.98 5.85
N ILE A 172 4.88 -1.28 5.55
CA ILE A 172 3.61 -1.88 5.16
C ILE A 172 3.57 -2.01 3.64
N VAL A 173 3.22 -3.21 3.16
CA VAL A 173 3.07 -3.55 1.74
C VAL A 173 1.70 -4.16 1.44
N GLY A 174 1.26 -4.09 0.18
CA GLY A 174 -0.01 -4.62 -0.28
C GLY A 174 0.11 -5.98 -0.99
N PHE A 175 0.90 -6.92 -0.46
CA PHE A 175 1.03 -8.26 -1.03
C PHE A 175 -0.16 -9.12 -0.66
N ASN A 176 -0.64 -9.95 -1.59
CA ASN A 176 -1.81 -10.81 -1.41
C ASN A 176 -1.59 -12.23 -1.95
N SER A 177 -2.48 -13.16 -1.58
CA SER A 177 -2.32 -14.57 -1.90
C SER A 177 -2.49 -14.90 -3.38
N GLU A 178 -3.35 -14.20 -4.12
CA GLU A 178 -3.54 -14.44 -5.56
C GLU A 178 -2.29 -14.04 -6.36
N GLU A 179 -1.70 -12.89 -6.05
CA GLU A 179 -0.49 -12.43 -6.73
C GLU A 179 0.72 -13.27 -6.36
N ALA A 180 0.80 -13.80 -5.14
CA ALA A 180 1.89 -14.67 -4.69
C ALA A 180 2.03 -15.96 -5.51
N VAL A 181 0.96 -16.44 -6.15
CA VAL A 181 0.99 -17.61 -7.04
C VAL A 181 1.82 -17.32 -8.30
N THR A 182 1.73 -16.10 -8.81
CA THR A 182 2.35 -15.71 -10.09
C THR A 182 3.65 -14.93 -9.88
N PHE A 183 3.72 -14.12 -8.83
CA PHE A 183 4.85 -13.24 -8.51
C PHE A 183 5.52 -13.70 -7.21
N PRO A 184 6.66 -14.41 -7.27
CA PRO A 184 7.34 -14.94 -6.10
C PRO A 184 7.75 -13.85 -5.08
N ASP A 185 7.94 -12.61 -5.53
CA ASP A 185 8.25 -11.46 -4.68
C ASP A 185 7.03 -10.86 -3.94
N ASN A 186 5.87 -11.55 -3.99
CA ASN A 186 4.69 -11.30 -3.16
C ASN A 186 4.45 -12.43 -2.14
N SER A 187 5.28 -13.47 -2.13
CA SER A 187 5.09 -14.65 -1.27
C SER A 187 5.50 -14.40 0.19
N THR A 188 4.94 -15.20 1.11
CA THR A 188 5.35 -15.20 2.52
C THR A 188 6.82 -15.58 2.69
N ALA A 189 7.34 -16.50 1.87
CA ALA A 189 8.75 -16.88 1.87
C ALA A 189 9.67 -15.70 1.51
N TYR A 190 9.22 -14.85 0.60
CA TYR A 190 9.95 -13.62 0.28
C TYR A 190 9.91 -12.62 1.44
N LEU A 191 8.76 -12.43 2.10
CA LEU A 191 8.64 -11.59 3.30
C LEU A 191 9.57 -12.05 4.42
N ASP A 192 9.61 -13.35 4.70
CA ASP A 192 10.52 -13.94 5.71
C ASP A 192 12.00 -13.70 5.37
N SER A 193 12.33 -13.74 4.08
CA SER A 193 13.68 -13.48 3.59
C SER A 193 14.06 -12.01 3.71
N LEU A 194 13.12 -11.11 3.40
CA LEU A 194 13.29 -9.66 3.60
C LEU A 194 13.50 -9.32 5.07
N ASP A 195 12.69 -9.86 5.98
CA ASP A 195 12.83 -9.64 7.41
C ASP A 195 14.22 -10.04 7.93
N LYS A 196 14.74 -11.16 7.45
CA LYS A 196 16.11 -11.59 7.76
C LYS A 196 17.15 -10.61 7.20
N CYS A 197 17.00 -10.21 5.94
CA CYS A 197 17.91 -9.26 5.28
C CYS A 197 17.90 -7.91 6.01
N LEU A 198 16.72 -7.34 6.27
CA LEU A 198 16.56 -6.06 6.97
C LEU A 198 17.04 -6.11 8.42
N GLY A 199 16.97 -7.28 9.07
CA GLY A 199 17.56 -7.50 10.39
C GLY A 199 19.08 -7.34 10.43
N TYR A 200 19.78 -7.51 9.29
CA TYR A 200 21.21 -7.23 9.16
C TYR A 200 21.51 -5.82 8.66
N SER A 201 20.64 -5.26 7.83
CA SER A 201 20.90 -4.00 7.11
C SER A 201 20.30 -2.77 7.77
N THR A 202 19.51 -2.91 8.84
CA THR A 202 18.95 -1.80 9.63
C THR A 202 19.26 -1.95 11.11
N LEU A 203 19.68 -0.88 11.79
CA LEU A 203 20.09 -0.91 13.19
C LEU A 203 18.92 -1.21 14.14
N ASN A 204 17.72 -0.77 13.78
CA ASN A 204 16.51 -1.02 14.58
C ASN A 204 15.76 -2.30 14.16
N GLY A 205 16.30 -3.07 13.20
CA GLY A 205 15.72 -4.33 12.73
C GLY A 205 14.32 -4.13 12.14
N VAL A 206 14.19 -3.25 11.14
CA VAL A 206 12.94 -3.03 10.40
C VAL A 206 12.37 -4.34 9.87
N LYS A 207 11.07 -4.47 9.88
CA LYS A 207 10.33 -5.63 9.37
C LYS A 207 9.30 -5.21 8.32
N VAL A 208 8.89 -6.17 7.50
CA VAL A 208 7.83 -5.97 6.50
C VAL A 208 6.51 -6.51 7.03
N MET A 209 5.46 -5.71 6.92
CA MET A 209 4.10 -6.07 7.31
C MET A 209 3.22 -6.10 6.05
N ALA A 210 2.57 -7.21 5.79
CA ALA A 210 1.64 -7.40 4.67
C ALA A 210 0.26 -7.82 5.20
N PRO A 211 -0.59 -6.86 5.60
CA PRO A 211 -1.87 -7.13 6.28
C PRO A 211 -2.84 -7.99 5.46
N VAL A 212 -2.72 -7.98 4.13
CA VAL A 212 -3.60 -8.73 3.22
C VAL A 212 -2.94 -9.97 2.59
N ALA A 213 -1.74 -10.38 3.05
CA ALA A 213 -0.98 -11.49 2.44
C ALA A 213 -1.74 -12.82 2.35
N GLY A 214 -2.62 -13.10 3.31
CA GLY A 214 -3.44 -14.31 3.34
C GLY A 214 -4.80 -14.18 2.65
N LEU A 215 -5.10 -13.05 2.02
CA LEU A 215 -6.41 -12.77 1.42
C LEU A 215 -6.36 -12.86 -0.10
N ASP A 216 -7.46 -13.36 -0.68
CA ASP A 216 -7.79 -13.21 -2.09
C ASP A 216 -8.42 -11.82 -2.35
N LYS A 217 -8.66 -11.46 -3.60
CA LYS A 217 -9.23 -10.16 -3.96
C LYS A 217 -10.62 -9.93 -3.34
N GLN A 218 -11.44 -10.98 -3.17
CA GLN A 218 -12.73 -10.87 -2.51
C GLN A 218 -12.58 -10.58 -1.00
N GLY A 219 -11.65 -11.28 -0.34
CA GLY A 219 -11.31 -11.05 1.07
C GLY A 219 -10.76 -9.63 1.31
N ILE A 220 -9.96 -9.13 0.38
CA ILE A 220 -9.44 -7.75 0.42
C ILE A 220 -10.59 -6.73 0.37
N ILE A 221 -11.56 -6.90 -0.54
CA ILE A 221 -12.71 -6.00 -0.62
C ILE A 221 -13.55 -6.05 0.66
N ARG A 222 -13.81 -7.25 1.21
CA ARG A 222 -14.53 -7.37 2.48
C ARG A 222 -13.81 -6.64 3.60
N LYS A 223 -12.49 -6.81 3.69
CA LYS A 223 -11.66 -6.12 4.70
C LYS A 223 -11.66 -4.61 4.50
N ALA A 224 -11.61 -4.16 3.25
CA ALA A 224 -11.70 -2.74 2.93
C ALA A 224 -13.02 -2.12 3.39
N LEU A 225 -14.13 -2.84 3.25
CA LEU A 225 -15.45 -2.38 3.73
C LEU A 225 -15.50 -2.33 5.27
N GLU A 226 -15.00 -3.36 5.95
CA GLU A 226 -14.92 -3.44 7.41
C GLU A 226 -14.13 -2.26 7.99
N THR A 227 -12.96 -1.96 7.41
CA THR A 227 -12.06 -0.88 7.84
C THR A 227 -12.43 0.49 7.25
N LYS A 228 -13.49 0.55 6.44
CA LYS A 228 -13.91 1.77 5.72
C LYS A 228 -12.78 2.40 4.88
N ALA A 229 -12.00 1.54 4.24
CA ALA A 229 -10.93 1.96 3.35
C ALA A 229 -11.49 2.85 2.21
N PRO A 230 -10.80 3.92 1.83
CA PRO A 230 -11.29 4.87 0.82
C PRO A 230 -11.16 4.34 -0.60
N LEU A 231 -11.93 3.28 -0.94
CA LEU A 231 -11.87 2.61 -2.23
C LEU A 231 -12.27 3.50 -3.41
N GLU A 232 -13.02 4.56 -3.16
CA GLU A 232 -13.33 5.60 -4.16
C GLU A 232 -12.08 6.34 -4.68
N TRP A 233 -10.96 6.25 -3.95
CA TRP A 233 -9.65 6.76 -4.31
C TRP A 233 -8.64 5.64 -4.62
N SER A 234 -9.12 4.41 -4.91
CA SER A 234 -8.25 3.35 -5.36
C SER A 234 -8.19 3.29 -6.88
N TRP A 235 -6.98 3.12 -7.45
CA TRP A 235 -6.74 3.05 -8.89
C TRP A 235 -6.06 1.73 -9.27
N SER A 236 -6.58 1.07 -10.30
CA SER A 236 -6.03 -0.22 -10.76
C SER A 236 -5.60 -0.21 -12.24
N CYS A 237 -6.14 0.70 -13.05
CA CYS A 237 -5.91 0.68 -14.50
C CYS A 237 -4.45 0.96 -14.86
N TYR A 238 -3.82 0.07 -15.62
CA TYR A 238 -2.44 0.22 -16.08
C TYR A 238 -2.22 1.35 -17.08
N HIS A 239 -3.26 1.82 -17.77
CA HIS A 239 -3.12 2.87 -18.78
C HIS A 239 -3.01 4.29 -18.22
N GLY A 240 -3.49 4.54 -17.00
CA GLY A 240 -3.39 5.86 -16.35
C GLY A 240 -4.20 6.97 -17.05
N GLY A 241 -5.25 6.63 -17.79
CA GLY A 241 -6.17 7.59 -18.40
C GLY A 241 -7.02 8.38 -17.38
N GLU A 242 -7.95 9.20 -17.85
CA GLU A 242 -8.88 9.93 -16.96
C GLU A 242 -9.86 8.99 -16.28
N ILE A 243 -10.25 7.94 -16.98
CA ILE A 243 -11.12 6.87 -16.49
C ILE A 243 -10.42 5.52 -16.67
N PRO A 244 -10.76 4.49 -15.86
CA PRO A 244 -10.28 3.13 -16.07
C PRO A 244 -10.69 2.61 -17.45
N CYS A 245 -9.79 1.87 -18.12
CA CYS A 245 -10.09 1.36 -19.47
C CYS A 245 -11.10 0.20 -19.49
N GLY A 246 -11.35 -0.46 -18.35
CA GLY A 246 -12.28 -1.59 -18.21
C GLY A 246 -11.80 -2.93 -18.78
N VAL A 247 -10.69 -2.96 -19.56
CA VAL A 247 -10.28 -4.13 -20.36
C VAL A 247 -8.85 -4.64 -20.08
N CYS A 248 -7.99 -3.86 -19.44
CA CYS A 248 -6.67 -4.38 -19.04
C CYS A 248 -6.82 -5.40 -17.90
N GLU A 249 -5.84 -6.28 -17.76
CA GLU A 249 -5.86 -7.34 -16.76
C GLU A 249 -6.26 -6.83 -15.37
N SER A 250 -5.68 -5.74 -14.91
CA SER A 250 -5.97 -5.18 -13.58
C SER A 250 -7.40 -4.64 -13.47
N CYS A 251 -7.96 -4.03 -14.52
CA CYS A 251 -9.37 -3.62 -14.55
C CYS A 251 -10.31 -4.85 -14.52
N THR A 252 -9.98 -5.90 -15.25
CA THR A 252 -10.80 -7.13 -15.30
C THR A 252 -10.77 -7.85 -13.96
N ARG A 253 -9.59 -7.97 -13.31
CA ARG A 253 -9.47 -8.52 -11.95
C ARG A 253 -10.24 -7.69 -10.93
N ARG A 254 -10.17 -6.36 -11.00
CA ARG A 254 -10.95 -5.45 -10.15
C ARG A 254 -12.44 -5.67 -10.33
N LYS A 255 -12.94 -5.67 -11.56
CA LYS A 255 -14.36 -5.90 -11.89
C LYS A 255 -14.83 -7.24 -11.31
N ARG A 256 -14.07 -8.33 -11.55
CA ARG A 256 -14.37 -9.66 -10.97
C ARG A 256 -14.51 -9.60 -9.45
N ALA A 257 -13.57 -8.96 -8.78
CA ALA A 257 -13.54 -8.89 -7.33
C ALA A 257 -14.77 -8.18 -6.76
N PHE A 258 -15.17 -7.03 -7.32
CA PHE A 258 -16.37 -6.31 -6.89
C PHE A 258 -17.65 -7.07 -7.20
N MET A 259 -17.75 -7.74 -8.36
CA MET A 259 -18.87 -8.60 -8.71
C MET A 259 -19.01 -9.77 -7.73
N GLN A 260 -17.91 -10.46 -7.39
CA GLN A 260 -17.89 -11.55 -6.41
C GLN A 260 -18.23 -11.09 -5.00
N ALA A 261 -17.86 -9.87 -4.63
CA ALA A 261 -18.24 -9.27 -3.37
C ALA A 261 -19.70 -8.80 -3.32
N GLY A 262 -20.41 -8.76 -4.47
CA GLY A 262 -21.80 -8.33 -4.57
C GLY A 262 -22.04 -6.85 -4.31
N ILE A 263 -21.02 -6.01 -4.56
CA ILE A 263 -21.10 -4.55 -4.35
C ILE A 263 -20.69 -3.80 -5.62
N LYS A 264 -21.17 -2.57 -5.73
CA LYS A 264 -20.70 -1.64 -6.77
C LYS A 264 -19.28 -1.17 -6.46
N ASP A 265 -18.51 -0.89 -7.50
CA ASP A 265 -17.17 -0.34 -7.36
C ASP A 265 -17.22 1.15 -6.96
N PRO A 266 -16.74 1.53 -5.76
CA PRO A 266 -16.83 2.92 -5.29
C PRO A 266 -16.07 3.92 -6.17
N LEU A 267 -15.01 3.50 -6.88
CA LEU A 267 -14.33 4.33 -7.86
C LEU A 267 -15.24 4.66 -9.03
N LEU A 268 -15.90 3.66 -9.61
CA LEU A 268 -16.79 3.85 -10.76
C LEU A 268 -18.02 4.66 -10.36
N GLU A 269 -18.60 4.43 -9.18
CA GLU A 269 -19.69 5.24 -8.64
C GLU A 269 -19.28 6.72 -8.51
N ARG A 270 -18.10 7.01 -7.95
CA ARG A 270 -17.57 8.37 -7.82
C ARG A 270 -17.35 9.03 -9.20
N LEU A 271 -16.93 8.27 -10.19
CA LEU A 271 -16.71 8.77 -11.55
C LEU A 271 -18.01 8.88 -12.38
N GLY A 272 -19.12 8.31 -11.87
CA GLY A 272 -20.41 8.29 -12.58
C GLY A 272 -20.40 7.44 -13.84
N ILE A 273 -19.64 6.33 -13.83
CA ILE A 273 -19.49 5.43 -14.98
C ILE A 273 -19.88 3.99 -14.64
N ASP A 274 -20.47 3.30 -15.62
CA ASP A 274 -20.74 1.87 -15.58
C ASP A 274 -19.78 1.16 -16.55
N LEU A 275 -18.92 0.23 -16.08
CA LEU A 275 -17.95 -0.54 -16.86
C LEU A 275 -18.17 -2.05 -16.70
#